data_2e9150d92e6af91188e6a121bf9b8344
#
_entry.id   2e9150d92e6af91188e6a121bf9b8344
#
_cell.length_a   1.000
_cell.length_b   1.000
_cell.length_c   1.000
_cell.angle_alpha   90.00
_cell.angle_beta   90.00
_cell.angle_gamma   90.00
#
_symmetry.space_group_name_H-M   'P 1'
#
loop_
_entity.id
_entity.type
_entity.pdbx_description
1 polymer ?
#
loop_
_entity_poly.entity_id
_entity_poly.type
_entity_poly.pdbx_seq_one_letter_code
_entity_poly.pdbx_strand_id
1 'polypeptide(L)'
;MKNIRKKLLIWFSLIILSLLLLVLLRVPLMSVAGNYLISIDELQKSDVIFVLGGSSFDRGNAAAELYKAGYASKIVCLGENIPFVFKAIDKNYTEAKVSRINIVRNNNVKKRDVDLLEIGTSTKEESEAIANYCAENKLKRVILISDKFHTRRIRGVFEPLFDELETELIIHGTGSTRYDEAEWWKKEEGLIMVNNEYVKLLYYGLKY
;
A
#
# COMPACT_ATOMS: atom_id res chain seq x y z
N MET A 1 -42.92 13.32 37.55
CA MET A 1 -41.66 12.68 37.93
C MET A 1 -41.53 11.21 37.48
N LYS A 2 -42.53 10.31 37.64
CA LYS A 2 -42.47 8.89 37.22
C LYS A 2 -42.21 8.68 35.73
N ASN A 3 -42.79 9.48 34.82
CA ASN A 3 -42.60 9.37 33.38
C ASN A 3 -41.19 9.77 32.91
N ILE A 4 -40.56 10.74 33.56
CA ILE A 4 -39.20 11.18 33.27
C ILE A 4 -38.20 10.08 33.65
N ARG A 5 -38.37 9.47 34.83
CA ARG A 5 -37.52 8.35 35.27
C ARG A 5 -37.63 7.14 34.34
N LYS A 6 -38.84 6.78 33.86
CA LYS A 6 -39.02 5.71 32.87
C LYS A 6 -38.32 6.02 31.55
N LYS A 7 -38.46 7.27 31.03
CA LYS A 7 -37.75 7.68 29.81
C LYS A 7 -36.23 7.60 29.99
N LEU A 8 -35.68 8.07 31.08
CA LEU A 8 -34.26 7.99 31.39
C LEU A 8 -33.75 6.55 31.45
N LEU A 9 -34.50 5.64 32.08
CA LEU A 9 -34.17 4.22 32.13
C LEU A 9 -34.14 3.57 30.73
N ILE A 10 -35.11 3.89 29.88
CA ILE A 10 -35.14 3.40 28.49
C ILE A 10 -33.91 3.91 27.71
N TRP A 11 -33.60 5.19 27.75
CA TRP A 11 -32.43 5.73 27.09
C TRP A 11 -31.12 5.12 27.60
N PHE A 12 -30.99 4.93 28.91
CA PHE A 12 -29.84 4.26 29.52
C PHE A 12 -29.70 2.80 29.06
N SER A 13 -30.82 2.05 29.00
CA SER A 13 -30.84 0.67 28.49
C SER A 13 -30.47 0.61 27.01
N LEU A 14 -30.94 1.55 26.18
CA LEU A 14 -30.58 1.63 24.76
C LEU A 14 -29.09 1.93 24.57
N ILE A 15 -28.50 2.82 25.39
CA ILE A 15 -27.06 3.10 25.35
C ILE A 15 -26.26 1.84 25.70
N ILE A 16 -26.64 1.15 26.80
CA ILE A 16 -25.95 -0.10 27.19
C ILE A 16 -26.05 -1.16 26.08
N LEU A 17 -27.24 -1.32 25.52
CA LEU A 17 -27.44 -2.28 24.42
C LEU A 17 -26.61 -1.92 23.19
N SER A 18 -26.54 -0.63 22.83
CA SER A 18 -25.71 -0.15 21.74
C SER A 18 -24.23 -0.40 21.99
N LEU A 19 -23.72 -0.13 23.19
CA LEU A 19 -22.35 -0.42 23.57
C LEU A 19 -22.03 -1.92 23.53
N LEU A 20 -22.94 -2.75 24.03
CA LEU A 20 -22.80 -4.20 23.96
C LEU A 20 -22.72 -4.66 22.50
N LEU A 21 -23.61 -4.14 21.64
CA LEU A 21 -23.62 -4.48 20.23
C LEU A 21 -22.32 -4.05 19.54
N LEU A 22 -21.78 -2.87 19.84
CA LEU A 22 -20.48 -2.41 19.31
C LEU A 22 -19.34 -3.35 19.76
N VAL A 23 -19.34 -3.81 21.01
CA VAL A 23 -18.34 -4.77 21.49
C VAL A 23 -18.46 -6.11 20.75
N LEU A 24 -19.68 -6.61 20.52
CA LEU A 24 -19.92 -7.84 19.79
C LEU A 24 -19.52 -7.73 18.31
N LEU A 25 -19.80 -6.59 17.69
CA LEU A 25 -19.53 -6.36 16.26
C LEU A 25 -18.13 -5.80 15.98
N ARG A 26 -17.30 -5.54 16.99
CA ARG A 26 -15.99 -4.91 16.80
C ARG A 26 -15.11 -5.65 15.78
N VAL A 27 -15.05 -6.99 15.85
CA VAL A 27 -14.21 -7.79 14.95
C VAL A 27 -14.69 -7.70 13.49
N PRO A 28 -15.95 -7.98 13.17
CA PRO A 28 -16.45 -7.85 11.81
C PRO A 28 -16.34 -6.40 11.29
N LEU A 29 -16.57 -5.38 12.11
CA LEU A 29 -16.40 -3.99 11.70
C LEU A 29 -14.94 -3.65 11.35
N MET A 30 -13.98 -4.08 12.18
CA MET A 30 -12.55 -3.91 11.90
C MET A 30 -12.13 -4.66 10.63
N SER A 31 -12.62 -5.90 10.44
CA SER A 31 -12.34 -6.67 9.22
C SER A 31 -12.87 -5.97 7.97
N VAL A 32 -14.10 -5.46 8.01
CA VAL A 32 -14.67 -4.69 6.88
C VAL A 32 -13.85 -3.44 6.61
N ALA A 33 -13.44 -2.71 7.65
CA ALA A 33 -12.61 -1.52 7.50
C ALA A 33 -11.24 -1.84 6.85
N GLY A 34 -10.54 -2.89 7.29
CA GLY A 34 -9.29 -3.30 6.67
C GLY A 34 -9.49 -3.76 5.21
N ASN A 35 -10.46 -4.64 4.96
CA ASN A 35 -10.73 -5.17 3.63
C ASN A 35 -11.13 -4.09 2.62
N TYR A 36 -11.81 -3.03 3.08
CA TYR A 36 -12.13 -1.89 2.22
C TYR A 36 -10.87 -1.22 1.64
N LEU A 37 -9.75 -1.21 2.34
CA LEU A 37 -8.49 -0.62 1.87
C LEU A 37 -7.76 -1.49 0.84
N ILE A 38 -8.15 -2.76 0.68
CA ILE A 38 -7.50 -3.70 -0.23
C ILE A 38 -8.21 -3.65 -1.59
N SER A 39 -7.43 -3.39 -2.64
CA SER A 39 -7.89 -3.37 -4.03
C SER A 39 -6.75 -3.90 -4.91
N ILE A 40 -6.69 -5.22 -5.06
CA ILE A 40 -5.66 -5.97 -5.79
C ILE A 40 -6.24 -6.66 -7.00
N ASP A 41 -5.38 -6.91 -8.00
CA ASP A 41 -5.75 -7.59 -9.24
C ASP A 41 -5.20 -9.01 -9.27
N GLU A 42 -5.70 -9.81 -10.19
CA GLU A 42 -5.14 -11.11 -10.51
C GLU A 42 -3.79 -10.93 -11.24
N LEU A 43 -2.78 -11.65 -10.79
CA LEU A 43 -1.43 -11.55 -11.34
C LEU A 43 -1.36 -12.14 -12.75
N GLN A 44 -0.76 -11.39 -13.66
CA GLN A 44 -0.48 -11.80 -15.03
C GLN A 44 0.98 -11.47 -15.41
N LYS A 45 1.53 -12.17 -16.40
CA LYS A 45 2.85 -11.86 -16.94
C LYS A 45 2.88 -10.44 -17.48
N SER A 46 3.91 -9.71 -17.14
CA SER A 46 4.05 -8.27 -17.37
C SER A 46 5.47 -7.94 -17.84
N ASP A 47 5.64 -6.74 -18.40
CA ASP A 47 6.94 -6.30 -18.91
C ASP A 47 7.88 -5.92 -17.75
N VAL A 48 7.34 -5.24 -16.74
CA VAL A 48 8.10 -4.69 -15.61
C VAL A 48 7.31 -4.83 -14.30
N ILE A 49 8.04 -5.07 -13.20
CA ILE A 49 7.54 -4.95 -11.83
C ILE A 49 8.05 -3.63 -11.26
N PHE A 50 7.14 -2.73 -10.90
CA PHE A 50 7.45 -1.50 -10.17
C PHE A 50 7.28 -1.70 -8.67
N VAL A 51 8.26 -1.25 -7.89
CA VAL A 51 8.26 -1.29 -6.42
C VAL A 51 8.16 0.13 -5.90
N LEU A 52 7.01 0.52 -5.37
CA LEU A 52 6.82 1.85 -4.80
C LEU A 52 7.68 2.08 -3.55
N GLY A 53 8.04 3.33 -3.29
CA GLY A 53 8.73 3.74 -2.08
C GLY A 53 7.95 3.43 -0.79
N GLY A 54 8.64 3.32 0.34
CA GLY A 54 8.07 3.00 1.66
C GLY A 54 8.60 1.71 2.26
N SER A 55 7.81 0.64 2.37
CA SER A 55 8.21 -0.64 2.98
C SER A 55 9.17 -1.44 2.10
N SER A 56 10.43 -0.96 2.01
CA SER A 56 11.45 -1.52 1.11
C SER A 56 11.76 -3.00 1.36
N PHE A 57 11.53 -3.51 2.57
CA PHE A 57 11.76 -4.92 2.90
C PHE A 57 10.63 -5.80 2.35
N ASP A 58 9.38 -5.54 2.75
CA ASP A 58 8.23 -6.37 2.36
C ASP A 58 7.96 -6.30 0.86
N ARG A 59 7.93 -5.09 0.29
CA ARG A 59 7.71 -4.85 -1.15
C ARG A 59 8.85 -5.41 -1.99
N GLY A 60 10.10 -5.27 -1.54
CA GLY A 60 11.28 -5.82 -2.22
C GLY A 60 11.26 -7.34 -2.25
N ASN A 61 10.85 -8.00 -1.16
CA ASN A 61 10.71 -9.46 -1.12
C ASN A 61 9.63 -9.93 -2.10
N ALA A 62 8.45 -9.31 -2.08
CA ALA A 62 7.36 -9.63 -3.01
C ALA A 62 7.79 -9.45 -4.48
N ALA A 63 8.51 -8.35 -4.80
CA ALA A 63 9.03 -8.15 -6.14
C ALA A 63 10.00 -9.24 -6.59
N ALA A 64 10.90 -9.64 -5.70
CA ALA A 64 11.85 -10.72 -5.98
C ALA A 64 11.17 -12.08 -6.16
N GLU A 65 10.11 -12.37 -5.41
CA GLU A 65 9.29 -13.58 -5.56
C GLU A 65 8.59 -13.60 -6.93
N LEU A 66 7.94 -12.51 -7.33
CA LEU A 66 7.27 -12.41 -8.63
C LEU A 66 8.27 -12.48 -9.79
N TYR A 67 9.44 -11.86 -9.67
CA TYR A 67 10.51 -11.96 -10.65
C TYR A 67 10.99 -13.41 -10.81
N LYS A 68 11.26 -14.12 -9.70
CA LYS A 68 11.68 -15.54 -9.73
C LYS A 68 10.59 -16.46 -10.26
N ALA A 69 9.32 -16.14 -10.03
CA ALA A 69 8.18 -16.85 -10.59
C ALA A 69 7.94 -16.57 -12.08
N GLY A 70 8.73 -15.64 -12.68
CA GLY A 70 8.67 -15.33 -14.11
C GLY A 70 7.52 -14.43 -14.53
N TYR A 71 6.96 -13.63 -13.60
CA TYR A 71 5.93 -12.65 -13.93
C TYR A 71 6.47 -11.46 -14.72
N ALA A 72 7.73 -11.07 -14.49
CA ALA A 72 8.45 -10.13 -15.34
C ALA A 72 9.96 -10.41 -15.29
N SER A 73 10.70 -9.90 -16.30
CA SER A 73 12.16 -10.04 -16.38
C SER A 73 12.92 -8.85 -15.81
N LYS A 74 12.20 -7.78 -15.40
CA LYS A 74 12.78 -6.55 -14.92
C LYS A 74 12.01 -5.99 -13.70
N ILE A 75 12.76 -5.41 -12.77
CA ILE A 75 12.22 -4.72 -11.59
C ILE A 75 12.71 -3.28 -11.64
N VAL A 76 11.86 -2.31 -11.31
CA VAL A 76 12.20 -0.90 -11.16
C VAL A 76 11.76 -0.45 -9.76
N CYS A 77 12.73 0.01 -8.96
CA CYS A 77 12.49 0.49 -7.59
C CYS A 77 12.33 2.01 -7.58
N LEU A 78 11.25 2.51 -6.94
CA LEU A 78 10.91 3.91 -6.82
C LEU A 78 11.16 4.49 -5.42
N GLY A 79 11.09 5.81 -5.33
CA GLY A 79 11.14 6.61 -4.11
C GLY A 79 12.49 7.29 -3.91
N GLU A 80 12.46 8.64 -3.89
CA GLU A 80 13.64 9.49 -3.63
C GLU A 80 13.81 9.85 -2.15
N ASN A 81 12.80 9.57 -1.30
CA ASN A 81 12.90 9.82 0.13
C ASN A 81 14.05 9.02 0.75
N ILE A 82 14.79 9.70 1.63
CA ILE A 82 15.83 9.04 2.45
C ILE A 82 15.24 8.78 3.82
N PRO A 83 15.08 7.50 4.23
CA PRO A 83 14.60 7.17 5.57
C PRO A 83 15.47 7.80 6.67
N PHE A 84 14.82 8.29 7.73
CA PHE A 84 15.51 9.03 8.80
C PHE A 84 16.68 8.27 9.43
N VAL A 85 16.61 6.94 9.52
CA VAL A 85 17.70 6.11 10.02
C VAL A 85 18.97 6.27 9.19
N PHE A 86 18.87 6.41 7.87
CA PHE A 86 20.04 6.64 7.01
C PHE A 86 20.55 8.07 7.10
N LYS A 87 19.67 9.06 7.29
CA LYS A 87 20.08 10.44 7.57
C LYS A 87 20.85 10.52 8.89
N ALA A 88 20.42 9.78 9.93
CA ALA A 88 21.06 9.78 11.23
C ALA A 88 22.51 9.22 11.22
N ILE A 89 22.84 8.38 10.24
CA ILE A 89 24.19 7.79 10.07
C ILE A 89 24.93 8.36 8.85
N ASP A 90 24.50 9.50 8.36
CA ASP A 90 25.09 10.23 7.20
C ASP A 90 25.22 9.34 5.94
N LYS A 91 24.15 8.58 5.64
CA LYS A 91 24.04 7.76 4.43
C LYS A 91 22.93 8.25 3.53
N ASN A 92 23.27 8.43 2.25
CA ASN A 92 22.31 8.84 1.22
C ASN A 92 21.69 7.63 0.52
N TYR A 93 20.94 6.81 1.29
CA TYR A 93 20.20 5.68 0.76
C TYR A 93 18.71 6.05 0.62
N THR A 94 18.29 6.27 -0.63
CA THR A 94 16.87 6.46 -0.97
C THR A 94 16.08 5.18 -0.77
N GLU A 95 14.76 5.27 -0.66
CA GLU A 95 13.86 4.10 -0.58
C GLU A 95 14.07 3.17 -1.77
N ALA A 96 14.25 3.72 -2.98
CA ALA A 96 14.59 2.95 -4.18
C ALA A 96 15.88 2.14 -4.01
N LYS A 97 16.96 2.77 -3.50
CA LYS A 97 18.23 2.09 -3.24
C LYS A 97 18.10 1.00 -2.19
N VAL A 98 17.35 1.24 -1.12
CA VAL A 98 17.12 0.24 -0.06
C VAL A 98 16.37 -0.96 -0.61
N SER A 99 15.30 -0.74 -1.38
CA SER A 99 14.55 -1.80 -2.06
C SER A 99 15.46 -2.62 -2.98
N ARG A 100 16.27 -1.97 -3.84
CA ARG A 100 17.22 -2.66 -4.71
C ARG A 100 18.26 -3.46 -3.94
N ILE A 101 18.79 -2.94 -2.84
CA ILE A 101 19.74 -3.68 -1.99
C ILE A 101 19.08 -4.95 -1.46
N ASN A 102 17.85 -4.86 -0.95
CA ASN A 102 17.09 -6.01 -0.47
C ASN A 102 16.86 -7.05 -1.58
N ILE A 103 16.40 -6.62 -2.75
CA ILE A 103 16.12 -7.48 -3.90
C ILE A 103 17.40 -8.21 -4.38
N VAL A 104 18.49 -7.48 -4.54
CA VAL A 104 19.74 -8.03 -5.11
C VAL A 104 20.50 -8.88 -4.08
N ARG A 105 20.69 -8.37 -2.85
CA ARG A 105 21.56 -9.04 -1.86
C ARG A 105 20.83 -10.12 -1.07
N ASN A 106 19.63 -9.85 -0.59
CA ASN A 106 18.90 -10.77 0.26
C ASN A 106 18.08 -11.79 -0.54
N ASN A 107 17.67 -11.41 -1.76
CA ASN A 107 16.83 -12.25 -2.60
C ASN A 107 17.54 -12.82 -3.83
N ASN A 108 18.84 -12.56 -4.03
CA ASN A 108 19.67 -13.10 -5.11
C ASN A 108 19.13 -12.80 -6.54
N VAL A 109 18.45 -11.67 -6.74
CA VAL A 109 18.07 -11.20 -8.08
C VAL A 109 19.29 -10.57 -8.75
N LYS A 110 19.47 -10.78 -10.05
CA LYS A 110 20.62 -10.22 -10.78
C LYS A 110 20.54 -8.68 -10.79
N LYS A 111 21.63 -8.02 -10.40
CA LYS A 111 21.71 -6.56 -10.30
C LYS A 111 21.33 -5.83 -11.60
N ARG A 112 21.67 -6.44 -12.77
CA ARG A 112 21.36 -5.88 -14.10
C ARG A 112 19.85 -5.84 -14.43
N ASP A 113 19.04 -6.65 -13.72
CA ASP A 113 17.60 -6.76 -13.91
C ASP A 113 16.81 -5.89 -12.94
N VAL A 114 17.51 -5.08 -12.09
CA VAL A 114 16.92 -4.18 -11.09
C VAL A 114 17.39 -2.77 -11.30
N ASP A 115 16.54 -1.91 -11.84
CA ASP A 115 16.80 -0.50 -12.06
C ASP A 115 16.29 0.38 -10.90
N LEU A 116 16.74 1.62 -10.89
CA LEU A 116 16.31 2.65 -9.94
C LEU A 116 15.60 3.76 -10.69
N LEU A 117 14.48 4.20 -10.15
CA LEU A 117 13.79 5.41 -10.54
C LEU A 117 13.64 6.28 -9.28
N GLU A 118 14.70 7.02 -8.95
CA GLU A 118 14.80 7.84 -7.73
C GLU A 118 14.00 9.14 -7.89
N ILE A 119 12.71 9.02 -8.12
CA ILE A 119 11.75 10.11 -8.33
C ILE A 119 10.54 9.84 -7.45
N GLY A 120 9.94 10.92 -6.95
CA GLY A 120 8.70 10.89 -6.19
C GLY A 120 8.87 10.77 -4.69
N THR A 121 8.30 11.75 -4.00
CA THR A 121 8.17 11.80 -2.53
C THR A 121 6.74 11.47 -2.11
N SER A 122 5.82 11.38 -3.06
CA SER A 122 4.39 11.13 -2.87
C SER A 122 3.85 10.13 -3.89
N THR A 123 2.73 9.47 -3.55
CA THR A 123 2.06 8.54 -4.46
C THR A 123 1.68 9.18 -5.81
N LYS A 124 1.35 10.48 -5.82
CA LYS A 124 1.03 11.20 -7.05
C LYS A 124 2.25 11.38 -7.95
N GLU A 125 3.38 11.81 -7.39
CA GLU A 125 4.64 11.97 -8.15
C GLU A 125 5.15 10.61 -8.65
N GLU A 126 5.09 9.56 -7.83
CA GLU A 126 5.44 8.20 -8.27
C GLU A 126 4.53 7.73 -9.42
N SER A 127 3.23 8.05 -9.39
CA SER A 127 2.30 7.65 -10.45
C SER A 127 2.64 8.33 -11.78
N GLU A 128 2.96 9.61 -11.76
CA GLU A 128 3.38 10.38 -12.94
C GLU A 128 4.72 9.86 -13.50
N ALA A 129 5.68 9.57 -12.61
CA ALA A 129 6.97 9.01 -13.01
C ALA A 129 6.83 7.64 -13.68
N ILE A 130 5.97 6.75 -13.15
CA ILE A 130 5.72 5.43 -13.74
C ILE A 130 4.96 5.56 -15.07
N ALA A 131 3.95 6.42 -15.15
CA ALA A 131 3.20 6.66 -16.39
C ALA A 131 4.14 7.12 -17.52
N ASN A 132 5.02 8.09 -17.25
CA ASN A 132 6.03 8.56 -18.19
C ASN A 132 6.99 7.42 -18.59
N TYR A 133 7.49 6.66 -17.62
CA TYR A 133 8.35 5.52 -17.89
C TYR A 133 7.67 4.47 -18.79
N CYS A 134 6.39 4.16 -18.56
CA CYS A 134 5.62 3.24 -19.37
C CYS A 134 5.47 3.74 -20.81
N ALA A 135 5.14 5.03 -20.99
CA ALA A 135 4.98 5.65 -22.31
C ALA A 135 6.31 5.65 -23.10
N GLU A 136 7.41 6.09 -22.49
CA GLU A 136 8.74 6.14 -23.10
C GLU A 136 9.24 4.75 -23.53
N ASN A 137 8.99 3.73 -22.72
CA ASN A 137 9.41 2.35 -22.98
C ASN A 137 8.36 1.51 -23.71
N LYS A 138 7.20 2.08 -24.07
CA LYS A 138 6.08 1.42 -24.77
C LYS A 138 5.65 0.11 -24.09
N LEU A 139 5.58 0.13 -22.76
CA LEU A 139 5.19 -1.04 -21.97
C LEU A 139 3.70 -1.34 -22.18
N LYS A 140 3.36 -2.62 -22.25
CA LYS A 140 1.97 -3.06 -22.48
C LYS A 140 1.26 -3.48 -21.19
N ARG A 141 2.00 -4.04 -20.24
CA ARG A 141 1.47 -4.44 -18.94
C ARG A 141 2.53 -4.32 -17.87
N VAL A 142 2.16 -3.79 -16.72
CA VAL A 142 3.07 -3.61 -15.58
C VAL A 142 2.43 -4.07 -14.29
N ILE A 143 3.26 -4.60 -13.37
CA ILE A 143 2.85 -4.93 -12.01
C ILE A 143 3.35 -3.83 -11.08
N LEU A 144 2.47 -3.28 -10.26
CA LEU A 144 2.79 -2.30 -9.24
C LEU A 144 2.69 -2.93 -7.86
N ILE A 145 3.78 -2.95 -7.11
CA ILE A 145 3.83 -3.55 -5.77
C ILE A 145 3.77 -2.48 -4.68
N SER A 146 2.86 -2.69 -3.75
CA SER A 146 2.74 -1.90 -2.52
C SER A 146 2.18 -2.74 -1.36
N ASP A 147 2.04 -2.14 -0.16
CA ASP A 147 1.40 -2.79 0.98
C ASP A 147 -0.11 -2.97 0.71
N LYS A 148 -0.73 -4.05 1.17
CA LYS A 148 -2.15 -4.37 0.92
C LYS A 148 -3.08 -3.22 1.23
N PHE A 149 -2.98 -2.61 2.42
CA PHE A 149 -3.86 -1.50 2.81
C PHE A 149 -3.65 -0.20 2.04
N HIS A 150 -2.52 -0.08 1.32
CA HIS A 150 -2.23 1.05 0.45
C HIS A 150 -2.89 0.93 -0.93
N THR A 151 -3.29 -0.28 -1.36
CA THR A 151 -3.67 -0.56 -2.75
C THR A 151 -4.91 0.18 -3.23
N ARG A 152 -5.92 0.42 -2.38
CA ARG A 152 -7.09 1.22 -2.77
C ARG A 152 -6.73 2.67 -3.13
N ARG A 153 -5.87 3.30 -2.35
CA ARG A 153 -5.43 4.68 -2.63
C ARG A 153 -4.56 4.73 -3.89
N ILE A 154 -3.68 3.74 -4.08
CA ILE A 154 -2.90 3.61 -5.31
C ILE A 154 -3.84 3.53 -6.51
N ARG A 155 -4.85 2.66 -6.48
CA ARG A 155 -5.81 2.52 -7.56
C ARG A 155 -6.44 3.86 -7.93
N GLY A 156 -6.96 4.59 -6.96
CA GLY A 156 -7.58 5.91 -7.22
C GLY A 156 -6.64 6.97 -7.79
N VAL A 157 -5.31 6.84 -7.56
CA VAL A 157 -4.32 7.79 -8.09
C VAL A 157 -3.77 7.35 -9.44
N PHE A 158 -3.58 6.06 -9.65
CA PHE A 158 -2.93 5.51 -10.86
C PHE A 158 -3.91 5.26 -12.00
N GLU A 159 -5.11 4.70 -11.75
CA GLU A 159 -6.07 4.37 -12.79
C GLU A 159 -6.35 5.54 -13.75
N PRO A 160 -6.65 6.78 -13.28
CA PRO A 160 -6.94 7.87 -14.20
C PRO A 160 -5.80 8.20 -15.17
N LEU A 161 -4.53 7.96 -14.77
CA LEU A 161 -3.38 8.16 -15.64
C LEU A 161 -3.19 7.00 -16.62
N PHE A 162 -3.48 5.78 -16.17
CA PHE A 162 -3.30 4.56 -16.98
C PHE A 162 -4.45 4.34 -17.95
N ASP A 163 -5.66 4.86 -17.69
CA ASP A 163 -6.78 4.87 -18.63
C ASP A 163 -6.47 5.67 -19.91
N GLU A 164 -5.53 6.65 -19.82
CA GLU A 164 -5.04 7.43 -20.96
C GLU A 164 -3.86 6.76 -21.68
N LEU A 165 -3.30 5.69 -21.12
CA LEU A 165 -2.16 4.95 -21.67
C LEU A 165 -2.60 3.63 -22.30
N GLU A 166 -1.84 3.15 -23.28
CA GLU A 166 -1.99 1.78 -23.81
C GLU A 166 -1.34 0.72 -22.90
N THR A 167 -1.18 1.00 -21.61
CA THR A 167 -0.49 0.16 -20.64
C THR A 167 -1.49 -0.37 -19.60
N GLU A 168 -1.63 -1.67 -19.50
CA GLU A 168 -2.44 -2.33 -18.47
C GLU A 168 -1.71 -2.29 -17.11
N LEU A 169 -2.39 -1.79 -16.08
CA LEU A 169 -1.88 -1.71 -14.71
C LEU A 169 -2.41 -2.87 -13.87
N ILE A 170 -1.52 -3.66 -13.30
CA ILE A 170 -1.84 -4.70 -12.31
C ILE A 170 -1.34 -4.26 -10.94
N ILE A 171 -2.23 -4.11 -9.98
CA ILE A 171 -1.89 -3.73 -8.61
C ILE A 171 -1.75 -4.97 -7.75
N HIS A 172 -0.58 -5.17 -7.16
CA HIS A 172 -0.29 -6.26 -6.23
C HIS A 172 0.01 -5.73 -4.83
N GLY A 173 -0.73 -6.27 -3.85
CA GLY A 173 -0.56 -5.93 -2.44
C GLY A 173 0.26 -6.98 -1.69
N THR A 174 1.42 -6.60 -1.14
CA THR A 174 2.18 -7.47 -0.25
C THR A 174 1.71 -7.37 1.19
N GLY A 175 1.80 -8.48 1.93
CA GLY A 175 1.58 -8.50 3.38
C GLY A 175 2.72 -7.80 4.13
N SER A 176 2.45 -7.39 5.35
CA SER A 176 3.42 -6.79 6.25
C SER A 176 4.06 -7.84 7.16
N THR A 177 5.37 -7.75 7.39
CA THR A 177 6.05 -8.55 8.43
C THR A 177 5.83 -8.00 9.83
N ARG A 178 5.22 -6.81 9.98
CA ARG A 178 5.02 -6.12 11.26
C ARG A 178 3.67 -6.40 11.91
N TYR A 179 2.65 -6.76 11.11
CA TYR A 179 1.29 -7.09 11.58
C TYR A 179 0.61 -8.04 10.60
N ASP A 180 -0.45 -8.72 11.05
CA ASP A 180 -1.34 -9.51 10.22
C ASP A 180 -2.50 -8.62 9.72
N GLU A 181 -2.74 -8.57 8.43
CA GLU A 181 -3.83 -7.79 7.84
C GLU A 181 -5.22 -8.29 8.27
N ALA A 182 -5.36 -9.58 8.55
CA ALA A 182 -6.63 -10.15 9.03
C ALA A 182 -6.97 -9.72 10.47
N GLU A 183 -5.96 -9.31 11.24
CA GLU A 183 -6.06 -8.92 12.64
C GLU A 183 -5.30 -7.62 12.94
N TRP A 184 -5.25 -6.71 11.95
CA TRP A 184 -4.46 -5.47 11.97
C TRP A 184 -4.66 -4.62 13.25
N TRP A 185 -5.85 -4.68 13.86
CA TRP A 185 -6.19 -3.95 15.09
C TRP A 185 -5.51 -4.49 16.34
N LYS A 186 -4.84 -5.64 16.28
CA LYS A 186 -4.11 -6.23 17.41
C LYS A 186 -2.67 -5.70 17.56
N LYS A 187 -2.18 -4.95 16.58
CA LYS A 187 -0.84 -4.37 16.55
C LYS A 187 -0.90 -2.89 16.31
N GLU A 188 -0.02 -2.14 17.00
CA GLU A 188 0.05 -0.68 16.85
C GLU A 188 0.38 -0.26 15.42
N GLU A 189 1.28 -0.97 14.75
CA GLU A 189 1.67 -0.71 13.36
C GLU A 189 0.48 -0.88 12.40
N GLY A 190 -0.35 -1.88 12.62
CA GLY A 190 -1.58 -2.09 11.85
C GLY A 190 -2.61 -0.98 12.08
N LEU A 191 -2.80 -0.56 13.34
CA LEU A 191 -3.66 0.58 13.69
C LEU A 191 -3.17 1.86 13.01
N ILE A 192 -1.88 2.15 13.10
CA ILE A 192 -1.28 3.34 12.47
C ILE A 192 -1.48 3.28 10.95
N MET A 193 -1.22 2.14 10.33
CA MET A 193 -1.34 1.97 8.88
C MET A 193 -2.77 2.20 8.40
N VAL A 194 -3.75 1.53 8.99
CA VAL A 194 -5.17 1.65 8.58
C VAL A 194 -5.69 3.07 8.79
N ASN A 195 -5.45 3.67 9.96
CA ASN A 195 -5.87 5.05 10.22
C ASN A 195 -5.23 6.04 9.23
N ASN A 196 -3.92 5.92 8.97
CA ASN A 196 -3.23 6.78 8.03
C ASN A 196 -3.77 6.64 6.60
N GLU A 197 -4.10 5.43 6.16
CA GLU A 197 -4.63 5.24 4.82
C GLU A 197 -6.05 5.81 4.67
N TYR A 198 -6.92 5.72 5.67
CA TYR A 198 -8.22 6.42 5.65
C TYR A 198 -8.07 7.94 5.59
N VAL A 199 -7.18 8.52 6.40
CA VAL A 199 -6.90 9.96 6.35
C VAL A 199 -6.36 10.38 4.99
N LYS A 200 -5.44 9.60 4.42
CA LYS A 200 -4.89 9.85 3.08
C LYS A 200 -5.93 9.68 1.98
N LEU A 201 -6.81 8.67 2.04
CA LEU A 201 -7.91 8.51 1.08
C LEU A 201 -8.81 9.74 1.07
N LEU A 202 -9.18 10.24 2.25
CA LEU A 202 -9.98 11.47 2.35
C LEU A 202 -9.21 12.67 1.77
N TYR A 203 -7.94 12.84 2.13
CA TYR A 203 -7.11 13.92 1.61
C TYR A 203 -6.98 13.89 0.08
N TYR A 204 -6.69 12.71 -0.51
CA TYR A 204 -6.57 12.57 -1.96
C TYR A 204 -7.91 12.79 -2.68
N GLY A 205 -9.01 12.29 -2.13
CA GLY A 205 -10.35 12.51 -2.71
C GLY A 205 -10.87 13.95 -2.62
N LEU A 206 -10.29 14.78 -1.73
CA LEU A 206 -10.63 16.22 -1.64
C LEU A 206 -9.69 17.09 -2.48
N LYS A 207 -8.47 16.62 -2.74
CA LYS A 207 -7.42 17.42 -3.40
C LYS A 207 -7.34 17.17 -4.89
N TYR A 208 -7.60 15.95 -5.32
CA TYR A 208 -7.48 15.47 -6.71
C TYR A 208 -8.80 14.86 -7.18
#